data_9f2824a954194fae6f4fb870e959eaa9
#
_entry.id   9f2824a954194fae6f4fb870e959eaa9
#
_cell.length_a   1.000
_cell.length_b   1.000
_cell.length_c   1.000
_cell.angle_alpha   90.00
_cell.angle_beta   90.00
_cell.angle_gamma   90.00
#
_symmetry.space_group_name_H-M   'P 1'
#
loop_
_entity.id
_entity.type
_entity.pdbx_description
1 polymer ?
#
loop_
_entity_poly.entity_id
_entity_poly.type
_entity_poly.pdbx_seq_one_letter_code
_entity_poly.pdbx_strand_id
1 'polypeptide(L)'
;MKPWIAGLDHGLSTVDIYSKECIGMFCIIPTLYYGLLAFYKTLGWWDGRRTKYGTPIRNMVAYEFAFGIPCCWFSYHGICLWLGWNEATDLYTEPLVSDRYYGQSDYVVRNLLWPMFIYQIWNTIYSVFLIKDLCRAEMYGHHIVTAFVQYLGLNGFMNYHAYFFIGLVEISNVFLTIVDIPRFVPEFSGNWPILHKTSQLGFITSFILLRMILWPCIAVPVIRDLIFMLRDSTAHSESVVSLFILATLALTYLQFKWGWKIAQMGWQIVTGKSIEQAKDHDKKQ
;
A
#
# COMPACT_ATOMS: atom_id res chain seq x y z
N MET A 1 -15.59 28.37 -15.98
CA MET A 1 -15.35 27.01 -15.44
C MET A 1 -14.95 26.13 -16.61
N LYS A 2 -13.66 25.81 -16.76
CA LYS A 2 -13.28 24.69 -17.65
C LYS A 2 -13.77 23.42 -16.99
N PRO A 3 -14.58 22.60 -17.63
CA PRO A 3 -15.06 21.38 -17.01
C PRO A 3 -13.85 20.50 -16.69
N TRP A 4 -13.72 20.09 -15.43
CA TRP A 4 -12.73 19.11 -15.00
C TRP A 4 -12.84 17.81 -15.81
N ILE A 5 -14.03 17.55 -16.35
CA ILE A 5 -14.36 16.47 -17.31
C ILE A 5 -13.64 16.64 -18.67
N ALA A 6 -13.28 17.87 -19.09
CA ALA A 6 -12.52 18.05 -20.34
C ALA A 6 -11.04 17.60 -20.21
N GLY A 7 -10.51 17.51 -18.99
CA GLY A 7 -9.21 16.87 -18.72
C GLY A 7 -9.28 15.34 -18.72
N LEU A 8 -10.46 14.75 -18.56
CA LEU A 8 -10.68 13.30 -18.70
C LEU A 8 -10.42 12.81 -20.13
N ASP A 9 -10.66 13.64 -21.13
CA ASP A 9 -10.42 13.27 -22.54
C ASP A 9 -8.92 13.11 -22.85
N HIS A 10 -8.04 13.75 -22.10
CA HIS A 10 -6.58 13.61 -22.30
C HIS A 10 -5.93 12.59 -21.38
N GLY A 11 -6.46 12.34 -20.18
CA GLY A 11 -5.85 11.44 -19.21
C GLY A 11 -6.18 9.96 -19.45
N LEU A 12 -7.42 9.65 -19.80
CA LEU A 12 -7.85 8.27 -20.06
C LEU A 12 -7.65 7.83 -21.52
N SER A 13 -7.62 8.77 -22.47
CA SER A 13 -7.41 8.45 -23.89
C SER A 13 -5.94 8.22 -24.24
N THR A 14 -5.01 8.74 -23.45
CA THR A 14 -3.56 8.57 -23.67
C THR A 14 -2.95 7.44 -22.83
N VAL A 15 -3.56 7.07 -21.71
CA VAL A 15 -3.19 5.83 -21.04
C VAL A 15 -3.97 4.74 -21.73
N ASP A 16 -3.29 4.05 -22.62
CA ASP A 16 -3.74 2.82 -23.22
C ASP A 16 -4.21 1.90 -22.08
N ILE A 17 -5.54 1.85 -21.84
CA ILE A 17 -6.14 0.95 -20.83
C ILE A 17 -5.72 -0.50 -21.13
N TYR A 18 -5.27 -0.73 -22.36
CA TYR A 18 -4.69 -1.97 -22.88
C TYR A 18 -3.16 -1.99 -22.80
N SER A 19 -2.51 -1.09 -22.03
CA SER A 19 -1.07 -1.19 -21.84
C SER A 19 -0.71 -2.56 -21.27
N LYS A 20 0.39 -3.14 -21.76
CA LYS A 20 0.85 -4.47 -21.31
C LYS A 20 1.03 -4.52 -19.81
N GLU A 21 1.41 -3.40 -19.20
CA GLU A 21 1.61 -3.24 -17.76
C GLU A 21 0.28 -3.34 -17.00
N CYS A 22 -0.79 -2.71 -17.49
CA CYS A 22 -2.12 -2.78 -16.88
C CYS A 22 -2.71 -4.19 -16.96
N ILE A 23 -2.68 -4.80 -18.14
CA ILE A 23 -3.15 -6.19 -18.34
C ILE A 23 -2.28 -7.13 -17.50
N GLY A 24 -0.96 -6.92 -17.51
CA GLY A 24 -0.02 -7.70 -16.71
C GLY A 24 -0.38 -7.68 -15.24
N MET A 25 -0.57 -6.49 -14.65
CA MET A 25 -0.90 -6.39 -13.22
C MET A 25 -2.31 -6.92 -12.91
N PHE A 26 -3.29 -6.72 -13.82
CA PHE A 26 -4.63 -7.27 -13.65
C PHE A 26 -4.62 -8.80 -13.58
N CYS A 27 -3.78 -9.46 -14.38
CA CYS A 27 -3.67 -10.91 -14.43
C CYS A 27 -2.72 -11.50 -13.38
N ILE A 28 -1.66 -10.76 -12.99
CA ILE A 28 -0.57 -11.31 -12.17
C ILE A 28 -1.06 -11.73 -10.79
N ILE A 29 -1.89 -10.93 -10.13
CA ILE A 29 -2.37 -11.22 -8.78
C ILE A 29 -3.22 -12.51 -8.75
N PRO A 30 -4.28 -12.65 -9.56
CA PRO A 30 -5.03 -13.91 -9.62
C PRO A 30 -4.16 -15.10 -10.04
N THR A 31 -3.26 -14.92 -11.02
CA THR A 31 -2.37 -15.99 -11.49
C THR A 31 -1.44 -16.45 -10.37
N LEU A 32 -0.83 -15.53 -9.64
CA LEU A 32 0.01 -15.86 -8.49
C LEU A 32 -0.81 -16.58 -7.42
N TYR A 33 -1.97 -16.03 -7.05
CA TYR A 33 -2.80 -16.61 -6.01
C TYR A 33 -3.25 -18.03 -6.35
N TYR A 34 -3.87 -18.24 -7.50
CA TYR A 34 -4.37 -19.56 -7.89
C TYR A 34 -3.24 -20.52 -8.27
N GLY A 35 -2.14 -20.03 -8.83
CA GLY A 35 -0.94 -20.82 -9.11
C GLY A 35 -0.30 -21.35 -7.83
N LEU A 36 -0.16 -20.50 -6.81
CA LEU A 36 0.33 -20.91 -5.48
C LEU A 36 -0.63 -21.88 -4.80
N LEU A 37 -1.95 -21.65 -4.89
CA LEU A 37 -2.93 -22.61 -4.36
C LEU A 37 -2.83 -23.98 -5.02
N ALA A 38 -2.71 -24.03 -6.34
CA ALA A 38 -2.52 -25.28 -7.08
C ALA A 38 -1.22 -25.98 -6.64
N PHE A 39 -0.12 -25.22 -6.55
CA PHE A 39 1.17 -25.73 -6.10
C PHE A 39 1.11 -26.30 -4.66
N TYR A 40 0.52 -25.56 -3.70
CA TYR A 40 0.38 -26.05 -2.33
C TYR A 40 -0.54 -27.28 -2.22
N LYS A 41 -1.57 -27.33 -3.08
CA LYS A 41 -2.47 -28.50 -3.16
C LYS A 41 -1.74 -29.72 -3.68
N THR A 42 -0.90 -29.60 -4.72
CA THR A 42 -0.14 -30.73 -5.26
C THR A 42 0.87 -31.28 -4.29
N LEU A 43 1.44 -30.43 -3.42
CA LEU A 43 2.37 -30.82 -2.37
C LEU A 43 1.68 -31.36 -1.10
N GLY A 44 0.34 -31.30 -1.01
CA GLY A 44 -0.41 -31.65 0.20
C GLY A 44 -0.12 -30.73 1.38
N TRP A 45 0.45 -29.54 1.16
CA TRP A 45 0.81 -28.63 2.23
C TRP A 45 -0.42 -28.02 2.88
N TRP A 46 -0.47 -28.12 4.21
CA TRP A 46 -1.54 -27.57 5.06
C TRP A 46 -2.94 -28.11 4.74
N ASP A 47 -3.05 -29.33 4.17
CA ASP A 47 -4.33 -29.96 3.92
C ASP A 47 -5.13 -30.10 5.22
N GLY A 48 -6.41 -29.74 5.17
CA GLY A 48 -7.32 -29.75 6.31
C GLY A 48 -7.10 -28.67 7.35
N ARG A 49 -5.96 -27.97 7.35
CA ARG A 49 -5.67 -26.90 8.33
C ARG A 49 -6.41 -25.62 7.98
N ARG A 50 -7.02 -25.01 9.00
CA ARG A 50 -7.79 -23.78 8.87
C ARG A 50 -7.42 -22.76 9.95
N THR A 51 -7.63 -21.49 9.64
CA THR A 51 -7.52 -20.40 10.59
C THR A 51 -8.68 -20.42 11.58
N LYS A 52 -8.63 -19.53 12.58
CA LYS A 52 -9.71 -19.32 13.56
C LYS A 52 -11.06 -19.01 12.90
N TYR A 53 -11.08 -18.34 11.77
CA TYR A 53 -12.30 -17.96 11.05
C TYR A 53 -12.66 -18.91 9.91
N GLY A 54 -12.00 -20.06 9.85
CA GLY A 54 -12.30 -21.13 8.91
C GLY A 54 -11.66 -21.03 7.53
N THR A 55 -10.83 -20.01 7.27
CA THR A 55 -10.08 -19.91 6.01
C THR A 55 -9.00 -20.99 5.95
N PRO A 56 -8.87 -21.74 4.85
CA PRO A 56 -7.75 -22.68 4.69
C PRO A 56 -6.40 -21.96 4.79
N ILE A 57 -5.45 -22.51 5.53
CA ILE A 57 -4.13 -21.87 5.74
C ILE A 57 -3.42 -21.62 4.42
N ARG A 58 -3.49 -22.57 3.47
CA ARG A 58 -2.90 -22.40 2.13
C ARG A 58 -3.41 -21.16 1.39
N ASN A 59 -4.70 -20.79 1.61
CA ASN A 59 -5.27 -19.58 1.00
C ASN A 59 -4.67 -18.31 1.61
N MET A 60 -4.42 -18.32 2.94
CA MET A 60 -3.75 -17.20 3.60
C MET A 60 -2.32 -17.02 3.09
N VAL A 61 -1.54 -18.11 3.04
CA VAL A 61 -0.15 -18.04 2.56
C VAL A 61 -0.08 -17.63 1.09
N ALA A 62 -0.98 -18.17 0.25
CA ALA A 62 -1.07 -17.76 -1.15
C ALA A 62 -1.41 -16.27 -1.31
N TYR A 63 -2.31 -15.75 -0.46
CA TYR A 63 -2.64 -14.33 -0.42
C TYR A 63 -1.42 -13.48 -0.05
N GLU A 64 -0.71 -13.81 1.04
CA GLU A 64 0.46 -13.05 1.47
C GLU A 64 1.49 -12.90 0.34
N PHE A 65 1.80 -13.98 -0.38
CA PHE A 65 2.75 -13.90 -1.50
C PHE A 65 2.16 -13.22 -2.74
N ALA A 66 0.90 -13.49 -3.09
CA ALA A 66 0.27 -12.87 -4.27
C ALA A 66 0.16 -11.35 -4.15
N PHE A 67 -0.01 -10.83 -2.92
CA PHE A 67 -0.06 -9.41 -2.64
C PHE A 67 1.28 -8.81 -2.19
N GLY A 68 2.18 -9.60 -1.63
CA GLY A 68 3.52 -9.15 -1.26
C GLY A 68 4.47 -8.95 -2.45
N ILE A 69 4.38 -9.80 -3.47
CA ILE A 69 5.24 -9.70 -4.67
C ILE A 69 5.03 -8.36 -5.41
N PRO A 70 3.80 -7.88 -5.69
CA PRO A 70 3.60 -6.55 -6.27
C PRO A 70 4.18 -5.40 -5.44
N CYS A 71 4.25 -5.54 -4.11
CA CYS A 71 4.89 -4.53 -3.26
C CYS A 71 6.38 -4.36 -3.59
N CYS A 72 7.07 -5.42 -4.05
CA CYS A 72 8.45 -5.31 -4.54
C CYS A 72 8.53 -4.43 -5.79
N TRP A 73 7.56 -4.57 -6.70
CA TRP A 73 7.46 -3.74 -7.90
C TRP A 73 7.29 -2.26 -7.53
N PHE A 74 6.32 -1.94 -6.67
CA PHE A 74 6.08 -0.57 -6.22
C PHE A 74 7.30 0.02 -5.52
N SER A 75 7.91 -0.74 -4.61
CA SER A 75 9.12 -0.33 -3.89
C SER A 75 10.27 -0.04 -4.83
N TYR A 76 10.51 -0.89 -5.83
CA TYR A 76 11.55 -0.71 -6.84
C TYR A 76 11.35 0.60 -7.61
N HIS A 77 10.15 0.84 -8.16
CA HIS A 77 9.87 2.05 -8.92
C HIS A 77 9.88 3.30 -8.04
N GLY A 78 9.42 3.19 -6.78
CA GLY A 78 9.52 4.27 -5.80
C GLY A 78 10.97 4.67 -5.49
N ILE A 79 11.86 3.69 -5.30
CA ILE A 79 13.30 3.92 -5.07
C ILE A 79 13.94 4.55 -6.32
N CYS A 80 13.65 4.02 -7.52
CA CYS A 80 14.19 4.57 -8.75
C CYS A 80 13.81 6.04 -8.95
N LEU A 81 12.56 6.40 -8.67
CA LEU A 81 12.11 7.80 -8.72
C LEU A 81 12.76 8.66 -7.64
N TRP A 82 12.85 8.14 -6.41
CA TRP A 82 13.50 8.85 -5.30
C TRP A 82 14.97 9.19 -5.60
N LEU A 83 15.68 8.27 -6.26
CA LEU A 83 17.10 8.44 -6.60
C LEU A 83 17.32 9.17 -7.92
N GLY A 84 16.25 9.55 -8.63
CA GLY A 84 16.35 10.23 -9.92
C GLY A 84 16.94 9.33 -11.03
N TRP A 85 16.76 8.01 -10.93
CA TRP A 85 17.30 7.05 -11.91
C TRP A 85 16.44 6.87 -13.16
N ASN A 86 15.31 7.60 -13.26
CA ASN A 86 14.36 7.49 -14.35
C ASN A 86 14.09 8.84 -15.00
N GLU A 87 13.63 8.79 -16.27
CA GLU A 87 13.28 9.94 -17.11
C GLU A 87 12.11 10.79 -16.56
N ALA A 88 11.44 10.35 -15.49
CA ALA A 88 10.39 11.11 -14.82
C ALA A 88 10.92 12.28 -13.95
N THR A 89 12.21 12.59 -14.07
CA THR A 89 12.86 13.68 -13.33
C THR A 89 12.28 15.07 -13.64
N ASP A 90 11.63 15.24 -14.78
CA ASP A 90 11.04 16.53 -15.18
C ASP A 90 9.99 17.03 -14.18
N LEU A 91 9.19 16.12 -13.59
CA LEU A 91 8.23 16.47 -12.52
C LEU A 91 8.90 17.03 -11.26
N TYR A 92 10.17 16.68 -11.01
CA TYR A 92 10.89 17.07 -9.79
C TYR A 92 11.67 18.36 -9.94
N THR A 93 11.83 18.83 -11.17
CA THR A 93 12.56 20.07 -11.49
C THR A 93 11.64 21.28 -11.61
N GLU A 94 10.30 21.07 -11.71
CA GLU A 94 9.35 22.14 -11.90
C GLU A 94 9.19 23.00 -10.64
N PRO A 95 9.43 24.32 -10.75
CA PRO A 95 9.45 25.23 -9.60
C PRO A 95 8.05 25.62 -9.12
N LEU A 96 7.02 25.50 -9.96
CA LEU A 96 5.68 25.95 -9.63
C LEU A 96 4.92 24.91 -8.82
N VAL A 97 4.23 25.36 -7.76
CA VAL A 97 3.42 24.49 -6.90
C VAL A 97 2.33 23.79 -7.71
N SER A 98 1.67 24.51 -8.63
CA SER A 98 0.63 23.96 -9.51
C SER A 98 1.11 22.74 -10.30
N ASP A 99 2.33 22.79 -10.83
CA ASP A 99 2.86 21.73 -11.70
C ASP A 99 3.16 20.47 -10.92
N ARG A 100 3.59 20.59 -9.67
CA ARG A 100 3.75 19.44 -8.75
C ARG A 100 2.44 18.70 -8.49
N TYR A 101 1.31 19.40 -8.51
CA TYR A 101 0.00 18.80 -8.23
C TYR A 101 -0.76 18.39 -9.48
N TYR A 102 -0.53 19.03 -10.61
CA TYR A 102 -1.22 18.77 -11.89
C TYR A 102 -0.30 18.26 -13.00
N GLY A 103 0.98 18.15 -12.73
CA GLY A 103 1.93 17.54 -13.65
C GLY A 103 1.68 16.03 -13.81
N GLN A 104 1.69 15.56 -15.06
CA GLN A 104 1.55 14.15 -15.38
C GLN A 104 2.90 13.54 -15.75
N SER A 105 3.12 12.30 -15.34
CA SER A 105 4.23 11.50 -15.78
C SER A 105 3.72 10.15 -16.25
N ASP A 106 3.93 9.85 -17.53
CA ASP A 106 3.60 8.54 -18.11
C ASP A 106 4.27 7.39 -17.34
N TYR A 107 5.49 7.61 -16.89
CA TYR A 107 6.21 6.63 -16.09
C TYR A 107 5.49 6.34 -14.77
N VAL A 108 5.10 7.38 -14.04
CA VAL A 108 4.39 7.24 -12.76
C VAL A 108 3.02 6.58 -12.95
N VAL A 109 2.30 7.01 -13.99
CA VAL A 109 0.97 6.45 -14.30
C VAL A 109 1.08 4.96 -14.61
N ARG A 110 2.01 4.54 -15.47
CA ARG A 110 2.16 3.15 -15.91
C ARG A 110 2.71 2.23 -14.82
N ASN A 111 3.72 2.67 -14.07
CA ASN A 111 4.45 1.82 -13.15
C ASN A 111 3.98 1.88 -11.70
N LEU A 112 3.29 2.93 -11.30
CA LEU A 112 2.79 3.10 -9.94
C LEU A 112 1.28 3.22 -9.86
N LEU A 113 0.65 4.21 -10.52
CA LEU A 113 -0.76 4.52 -10.29
C LEU A 113 -1.70 3.44 -10.79
N TRP A 114 -1.60 3.02 -12.06
CA TRP A 114 -2.42 1.95 -12.62
C TRP A 114 -2.22 0.61 -11.90
N PRO A 115 -0.99 0.12 -11.75
CA PRO A 115 -0.76 -1.13 -11.03
C PRO A 115 -1.27 -1.09 -9.59
N MET A 116 -1.07 0.02 -8.86
CA MET A 116 -1.57 0.16 -7.51
C MET A 116 -3.09 0.24 -7.44
N PHE A 117 -3.76 0.94 -8.37
CA PHE A 117 -5.21 0.97 -8.46
C PHE A 117 -5.80 -0.44 -8.61
N ILE A 118 -5.26 -1.22 -9.55
CA ILE A 118 -5.66 -2.62 -9.76
C ILE A 118 -5.36 -3.48 -8.53
N TYR A 119 -4.19 -3.28 -7.92
CA TYR A 119 -3.80 -3.95 -6.68
C TYR A 119 -4.82 -3.70 -5.56
N GLN A 120 -5.26 -2.47 -5.35
CA GLN A 120 -6.23 -2.12 -4.33
C GLN A 120 -7.62 -2.72 -4.61
N ILE A 121 -8.04 -2.78 -5.88
CA ILE A 121 -9.28 -3.44 -6.28
C ILE A 121 -9.21 -4.94 -5.92
N TRP A 122 -8.16 -5.64 -6.33
CA TRP A 122 -8.00 -7.06 -6.01
C TRP A 122 -7.89 -7.28 -4.51
N ASN A 123 -7.13 -6.46 -3.80
CA ASN A 123 -7.00 -6.56 -2.35
C ASN A 123 -8.35 -6.41 -1.65
N THR A 124 -9.19 -5.47 -2.10
CA THR A 124 -10.56 -5.32 -1.60
C THR A 124 -11.39 -6.57 -1.90
N ILE A 125 -11.36 -7.09 -3.13
CA ILE A 125 -12.11 -8.30 -3.52
C ILE A 125 -11.71 -9.50 -2.65
N TYR A 126 -10.40 -9.74 -2.50
CA TYR A 126 -9.93 -10.89 -1.72
C TYR A 126 -10.23 -10.74 -0.23
N SER A 127 -10.05 -9.56 0.34
CA SER A 127 -10.28 -9.32 1.77
C SER A 127 -11.77 -9.32 2.15
N VAL A 128 -12.65 -8.89 1.24
CA VAL A 128 -14.10 -8.86 1.50
C VAL A 128 -14.77 -10.21 1.24
N PHE A 129 -14.48 -10.82 0.08
CA PHE A 129 -15.26 -11.94 -0.41
C PHE A 129 -14.59 -13.31 -0.24
N LEU A 130 -13.26 -13.37 -0.24
CA LEU A 130 -12.55 -14.65 -0.31
C LEU A 130 -11.87 -15.05 1.01
N ILE A 131 -11.39 -14.08 1.79
CA ILE A 131 -10.57 -14.35 2.97
C ILE A 131 -11.17 -13.69 4.21
N LYS A 132 -12.01 -14.43 4.94
CA LYS A 132 -12.73 -13.92 6.11
C LYS A 132 -11.83 -13.36 7.22
N ASP A 133 -10.61 -13.86 7.35
CA ASP A 133 -9.64 -13.41 8.35
C ASP A 133 -9.18 -11.95 8.12
N LEU A 134 -9.29 -11.46 6.89
CA LEU A 134 -8.93 -10.09 6.50
C LEU A 134 -10.13 -9.13 6.54
N CYS A 135 -11.33 -9.67 6.80
CA CYS A 135 -12.60 -8.93 6.81
C CYS A 135 -12.68 -7.96 7.99
N ARG A 136 -11.97 -6.82 7.93
CA ARG A 136 -11.93 -5.75 8.94
C ARG A 136 -12.28 -4.40 8.33
N ALA A 137 -13.17 -3.66 8.97
CA ALA A 137 -13.62 -2.35 8.48
C ALA A 137 -12.46 -1.37 8.20
N GLU A 138 -11.41 -1.37 9.05
CA GLU A 138 -10.22 -0.54 8.86
C GLU A 138 -9.47 -0.87 7.56
N MET A 139 -9.39 -2.17 7.21
CA MET A 139 -8.70 -2.61 5.99
C MET A 139 -9.50 -2.22 4.74
N TYR A 140 -10.82 -2.42 4.73
CA TYR A 140 -11.63 -1.96 3.59
C TYR A 140 -11.57 -0.46 3.42
N GLY A 141 -11.76 0.29 4.52
CA GLY A 141 -11.67 1.74 4.49
C GLY A 141 -10.35 2.19 3.89
N HIS A 142 -9.25 1.57 4.31
CA HIS A 142 -7.92 1.84 3.75
C HIS A 142 -7.86 1.53 2.25
N HIS A 143 -8.25 0.34 1.81
CA HIS A 143 -8.18 -0.06 0.41
C HIS A 143 -9.09 0.78 -0.49
N ILE A 144 -10.31 1.10 -0.04
CA ILE A 144 -11.25 1.94 -0.81
C ILE A 144 -10.71 3.36 -0.93
N VAL A 145 -10.23 3.96 0.16
CA VAL A 145 -9.66 5.31 0.14
C VAL A 145 -8.42 5.36 -0.75
N THR A 146 -7.53 4.37 -0.63
CA THR A 146 -6.33 4.31 -1.48
C THR A 146 -6.68 4.09 -2.95
N ALA A 147 -7.61 3.20 -3.29
CA ALA A 147 -8.09 3.02 -4.66
C ALA A 147 -8.67 4.33 -5.23
N PHE A 148 -9.47 5.05 -4.43
CA PHE A 148 -10.03 6.33 -4.84
C PHE A 148 -8.94 7.38 -5.09
N VAL A 149 -7.96 7.50 -4.21
CA VAL A 149 -6.82 8.41 -4.39
C VAL A 149 -6.02 8.07 -5.64
N GLN A 150 -5.81 6.76 -5.92
CA GLN A 150 -5.15 6.31 -7.15
C GLN A 150 -5.95 6.70 -8.40
N TYR A 151 -7.27 6.53 -8.36
CA TYR A 151 -8.15 6.94 -9.45
C TYR A 151 -8.02 8.44 -9.75
N LEU A 152 -7.95 9.29 -8.71
CA LEU A 152 -7.70 10.72 -8.89
C LEU A 152 -6.31 10.98 -9.49
N GLY A 153 -5.31 10.22 -9.07
CA GLY A 153 -3.95 10.28 -9.62
C GLY A 153 -3.89 9.93 -11.10
N LEU A 154 -4.68 8.95 -11.56
CA LEU A 154 -4.79 8.58 -12.97
C LEU A 154 -5.34 9.73 -13.85
N ASN A 155 -6.04 10.68 -13.24
CA ASN A 155 -6.53 11.89 -13.91
C ASN A 155 -5.57 13.09 -13.77
N GLY A 156 -4.30 12.85 -13.53
CA GLY A 156 -3.24 13.85 -13.50
C GLY A 156 -3.13 14.64 -12.21
N PHE A 157 -3.64 14.11 -11.10
CA PHE A 157 -3.53 14.78 -9.82
C PHE A 157 -2.52 14.05 -8.90
N MET A 158 -1.57 14.80 -8.31
CA MET A 158 -0.63 14.30 -7.32
C MET A 158 0.42 13.28 -7.83
N ASN A 159 0.67 13.20 -9.13
CA ASN A 159 1.68 12.29 -9.70
C ASN A 159 3.07 12.50 -9.09
N TYR A 160 3.43 13.76 -8.80
CA TYR A 160 4.70 14.12 -8.17
C TYR A 160 4.98 13.35 -6.87
N HIS A 161 3.96 13.15 -6.04
CA HIS A 161 4.12 12.50 -4.73
C HIS A 161 3.93 10.97 -4.76
N ALA A 162 3.62 10.40 -5.91
CA ALA A 162 3.34 8.97 -6.05
C ALA A 162 4.54 8.09 -5.67
N TYR A 163 5.77 8.54 -5.96
CA TYR A 163 6.98 7.80 -5.58
C TYR A 163 7.05 7.46 -4.10
N PHE A 164 6.57 8.37 -3.26
CA PHE A 164 6.56 8.17 -1.82
C PHE A 164 5.32 7.41 -1.36
N PHE A 165 4.11 7.95 -1.64
CA PHE A 165 2.86 7.41 -1.10
C PHE A 165 2.45 6.06 -1.69
N ILE A 166 2.95 5.71 -2.87
CA ILE A 166 2.68 4.44 -3.57
C ILE A 166 3.92 3.55 -3.62
N GLY A 167 5.10 4.17 -3.76
CA GLY A 167 6.35 3.45 -3.94
C GLY A 167 7.04 3.12 -2.63
N LEU A 168 7.69 4.11 -2.02
CA LEU A 168 8.57 3.89 -0.87
C LEU A 168 7.87 3.29 0.35
N VAL A 169 6.62 3.67 0.62
CA VAL A 169 5.87 3.13 1.76
C VAL A 169 5.62 1.62 1.64
N GLU A 170 5.62 1.07 0.42
CA GLU A 170 5.40 -0.35 0.16
C GLU A 170 6.59 -1.23 0.56
N ILE A 171 7.78 -0.65 0.77
CA ILE A 171 8.96 -1.38 1.30
C ILE A 171 8.61 -2.09 2.61
N SER A 172 7.83 -1.45 3.49
CA SER A 172 7.39 -2.08 4.72
C SER A 172 6.48 -3.29 4.48
N ASN A 173 5.65 -3.27 3.44
CA ASN A 173 4.74 -4.37 3.10
C ASN A 173 5.48 -5.58 2.50
N VAL A 174 6.63 -5.38 1.85
CA VAL A 174 7.50 -6.49 1.43
C VAL A 174 7.92 -7.34 2.63
N PHE A 175 8.36 -6.70 3.71
CA PHE A 175 8.73 -7.41 4.94
C PHE A 175 7.51 -7.99 5.67
N LEU A 176 6.39 -7.25 5.68
CA LEU A 176 5.15 -7.68 6.33
C LEU A 176 4.65 -9.02 5.78
N THR A 177 4.78 -9.27 4.48
CA THR A 177 4.45 -10.55 3.84
C THR A 177 5.07 -11.74 4.57
N ILE A 178 6.35 -11.64 4.95
CA ILE A 178 7.04 -12.72 5.67
C ILE A 178 6.68 -12.73 7.16
N VAL A 179 6.49 -11.56 7.76
CA VAL A 179 6.16 -11.41 9.19
C VAL A 179 4.79 -11.98 9.53
N ASP A 180 3.84 -11.94 8.58
CA ASP A 180 2.48 -12.43 8.81
C ASP A 180 2.33 -13.95 8.66
N ILE A 181 3.25 -14.64 7.96
CA ILE A 181 3.18 -16.11 7.76
C ILE A 181 3.08 -16.89 9.07
N PRO A 182 3.89 -16.65 10.13
CA PRO A 182 3.80 -17.38 11.40
C PRO A 182 2.46 -17.28 12.13
N ARG A 183 1.65 -16.27 11.79
CA ARG A 183 0.29 -16.15 12.35
C ARG A 183 -0.61 -17.32 11.93
N PHE A 184 -0.33 -17.92 10.78
CA PHE A 184 -1.09 -19.01 10.19
C PHE A 184 -0.31 -20.33 10.20
N VAL A 185 1.02 -20.23 10.11
CA VAL A 185 1.99 -21.35 10.09
C VAL A 185 3.02 -21.12 11.18
N PRO A 186 2.69 -21.43 12.46
CA PRO A 186 3.60 -21.17 13.59
C PRO A 186 4.97 -21.85 13.43
N GLU A 187 5.03 -23.00 12.75
CA GLU A 187 6.25 -23.76 12.48
C GLU A 187 7.25 -22.99 11.61
N PHE A 188 6.76 -22.00 10.85
CA PHE A 188 7.61 -21.19 9.97
C PHE A 188 8.70 -20.45 10.75
N SER A 189 8.36 -19.88 11.89
CA SER A 189 9.33 -19.17 12.73
C SER A 189 10.42 -20.07 13.30
N GLY A 190 10.08 -21.34 13.56
CA GLY A 190 11.04 -22.35 14.01
C GLY A 190 11.93 -22.89 12.89
N ASN A 191 11.35 -23.13 11.72
CA ASN A 191 12.06 -23.66 10.55
C ASN A 191 12.95 -22.60 9.86
N TRP A 192 12.54 -21.32 9.90
CA TRP A 192 13.22 -20.21 9.24
C TRP A 192 13.47 -19.03 10.20
N PRO A 193 14.16 -19.25 11.35
CA PRO A 193 14.25 -18.23 12.41
C PRO A 193 15.00 -16.98 11.98
N ILE A 194 16.04 -17.11 11.16
CA ILE A 194 16.83 -15.97 10.67
C ILE A 194 15.95 -15.12 9.73
N LEU A 195 15.31 -15.75 8.74
CA LEU A 195 14.44 -15.05 7.78
C LEU A 195 13.32 -14.32 8.51
N HIS A 196 12.66 -14.96 9.46
CA HIS A 196 11.57 -14.34 10.23
C HIS A 196 12.07 -13.16 11.06
N LYS A 197 13.17 -13.30 11.82
CA LYS A 197 13.73 -12.21 12.63
C LYS A 197 14.23 -11.02 11.78
N THR A 198 14.92 -11.28 10.68
CA THR A 198 15.38 -10.21 9.79
C THR A 198 14.21 -9.49 9.14
N SER A 199 13.14 -10.21 8.74
CA SER A 199 11.93 -9.60 8.22
C SER A 199 11.18 -8.78 9.27
N GLN A 200 11.10 -9.24 10.52
CA GLN A 200 10.54 -8.45 11.62
C GLN A 200 11.31 -7.14 11.84
N LEU A 201 12.64 -7.22 11.90
CA LEU A 201 13.48 -6.02 12.04
C LEU A 201 13.32 -5.08 10.84
N GLY A 202 13.35 -5.63 9.62
CA GLY A 202 13.14 -4.87 8.39
C GLY A 202 11.76 -4.19 8.36
N PHE A 203 10.71 -4.90 8.77
CA PHE A 203 9.34 -4.34 8.86
C PHE A 203 9.27 -3.19 9.86
N ILE A 204 9.73 -3.41 11.10
CA ILE A 204 9.67 -2.40 12.16
C ILE A 204 10.46 -1.15 11.75
N THR A 205 11.70 -1.34 11.28
CA THR A 205 12.57 -0.22 10.88
C THR A 205 11.99 0.56 9.71
N SER A 206 11.60 -0.13 8.63
CA SER A 206 11.03 0.53 7.44
C SER A 206 9.69 1.19 7.74
N PHE A 207 8.82 0.58 8.57
CA PHE A 207 7.55 1.17 8.96
C PHE A 207 7.77 2.45 9.78
N ILE A 208 8.62 2.41 10.80
CA ILE A 208 8.90 3.60 11.62
C ILE A 208 9.52 4.70 10.77
N LEU A 209 10.55 4.39 9.99
CA LEU A 209 11.23 5.38 9.16
C LEU A 209 10.31 5.99 8.10
N LEU A 210 9.65 5.15 7.30
CA LEU A 210 8.88 5.62 6.15
C LEU A 210 7.50 6.15 6.54
N ARG A 211 6.81 5.48 7.47
CA ARG A 211 5.41 5.77 7.78
C ARG A 211 5.21 6.62 9.05
N MET A 212 6.14 6.57 10.01
CA MET A 212 6.03 7.38 11.22
C MET A 212 6.84 8.67 11.16
N ILE A 213 7.97 8.66 10.46
CA ILE A 213 8.88 9.81 10.37
C ILE A 213 8.71 10.55 9.04
N LEU A 214 8.98 9.87 7.91
CA LEU A 214 8.95 10.53 6.60
C LEU A 214 7.54 10.87 6.13
N TRP A 215 6.53 10.03 6.45
CA TRP A 215 5.16 10.30 6.06
C TRP A 215 4.67 11.69 6.52
N PRO A 216 4.71 12.07 7.79
CA PRO A 216 4.30 13.41 8.20
C PRO A 216 5.17 14.51 7.59
N CYS A 217 6.47 14.29 7.39
CA CYS A 217 7.34 15.26 6.74
C CYS A 217 6.92 15.60 5.30
N ILE A 218 6.25 14.68 4.61
CA ILE A 218 5.74 14.86 3.25
C ILE A 218 4.26 15.24 3.27
N ALA A 219 3.43 14.59 4.09
CA ALA A 219 1.99 14.81 4.14
C ALA A 219 1.62 16.22 4.65
N VAL A 220 2.36 16.76 5.63
CA VAL A 220 2.07 18.10 6.18
C VAL A 220 2.28 19.21 5.14
N PRO A 221 3.42 19.28 4.41
CA PRO A 221 3.58 20.22 3.29
C PRO A 221 2.51 20.05 2.20
N VAL A 222 2.18 18.78 1.85
CA VAL A 222 1.13 18.50 0.86
C VAL A 222 -0.21 19.08 1.30
N ILE A 223 -0.65 18.80 2.52
CA ILE A 223 -1.91 19.34 3.06
C ILE A 223 -1.89 20.87 3.07
N ARG A 224 -0.78 21.48 3.49
CA ARG A 224 -0.61 22.94 3.50
C ARG A 224 -0.77 23.52 2.11
N ASP A 225 -0.10 22.96 1.12
CA ASP A 225 -0.13 23.45 -0.26
C ASP A 225 -1.53 23.28 -0.85
N LEU A 226 -2.22 22.16 -0.58
CA LEU A 226 -3.60 21.93 -0.99
C LEU A 226 -4.57 22.95 -0.37
N ILE A 227 -4.37 23.31 0.91
CA ILE A 227 -5.15 24.37 1.57
C ILE A 227 -4.90 25.73 0.90
N PHE A 228 -3.66 26.06 0.56
CA PHE A 228 -3.35 27.29 -0.18
C PHE A 228 -4.02 27.32 -1.56
N MET A 229 -4.01 26.18 -2.29
CA MET A 229 -4.70 26.09 -3.58
C MET A 229 -6.20 26.35 -3.47
N LEU A 230 -6.86 25.88 -2.41
CA LEU A 230 -8.27 26.18 -2.14
C LEU A 230 -8.49 27.66 -1.81
N ARG A 231 -7.65 28.23 -0.93
CA ARG A 231 -7.76 29.61 -0.51
C ARG A 231 -7.54 30.60 -1.66
N ASP A 232 -6.54 30.31 -2.49
CA ASP A 232 -6.12 31.21 -3.57
C ASP A 232 -6.89 30.90 -4.89
N SER A 233 -7.91 30.04 -4.82
CA SER A 233 -8.78 29.63 -5.96
C SER A 233 -8.00 29.11 -7.19
N THR A 234 -6.84 28.50 -6.94
CA THR A 234 -6.01 27.88 -7.99
C THR A 234 -6.32 26.40 -8.22
N ALA A 235 -7.20 25.84 -7.39
CA ALA A 235 -7.64 24.45 -7.53
C ALA A 235 -8.50 24.26 -8.78
N HIS A 236 -8.19 23.23 -9.61
CA HIS A 236 -9.03 22.88 -10.76
C HIS A 236 -10.41 22.37 -10.31
N SER A 237 -10.49 21.72 -9.14
CA SER A 237 -11.72 21.31 -8.49
C SER A 237 -11.55 21.34 -6.97
N GLU A 238 -12.27 22.24 -6.32
CA GLU A 238 -12.24 22.38 -4.85
C GLU A 238 -12.69 21.11 -4.14
N SER A 239 -13.70 20.42 -4.71
CA SER A 239 -14.19 19.16 -4.15
C SER A 239 -13.14 18.07 -4.16
N VAL A 240 -12.38 17.92 -5.26
CA VAL A 240 -11.31 16.92 -5.39
C VAL A 240 -10.18 17.21 -4.41
N VAL A 241 -9.74 18.47 -4.33
CA VAL A 241 -8.69 18.88 -3.41
C VAL A 241 -9.12 18.65 -1.96
N SER A 242 -10.36 19.00 -1.60
CA SER A 242 -10.91 18.78 -0.27
C SER A 242 -10.98 17.28 0.08
N LEU A 243 -11.45 16.45 -0.83
CA LEU A 243 -11.49 14.99 -0.65
C LEU A 243 -10.09 14.41 -0.50
N PHE A 244 -9.11 14.94 -1.23
CA PHE A 244 -7.72 14.49 -1.12
C PHE A 244 -7.11 14.86 0.24
N ILE A 245 -7.40 16.05 0.77
CA ILE A 245 -7.00 16.46 2.13
C ILE A 245 -7.60 15.48 3.15
N LEU A 246 -8.91 15.20 3.06
CA LEU A 246 -9.58 14.27 3.99
C LEU A 246 -9.00 12.86 3.90
N ALA A 247 -8.73 12.36 2.69
CA ALA A 247 -8.09 11.07 2.48
C ALA A 247 -6.68 11.02 3.09
N THR A 248 -5.87 12.06 2.88
CA THR A 248 -4.52 12.16 3.45
C THR A 248 -4.55 12.19 4.98
N LEU A 249 -5.49 12.92 5.59
CA LEU A 249 -5.68 12.94 7.04
C LEU A 249 -6.10 11.57 7.58
N ALA A 250 -7.06 10.90 6.92
CA ALA A 250 -7.53 9.58 7.31
C ALA A 250 -6.39 8.53 7.22
N LEU A 251 -5.62 8.54 6.12
CA LEU A 251 -4.48 7.66 5.96
C LEU A 251 -3.37 7.96 6.99
N THR A 252 -3.11 9.23 7.28
CA THR A 252 -2.15 9.65 8.32
C THR A 252 -2.56 9.11 9.69
N TYR A 253 -3.84 9.24 10.05
CA TYR A 253 -4.35 8.65 11.30
C TYR A 253 -4.10 7.14 11.37
N LEU A 254 -4.36 6.40 10.27
CA LEU A 254 -4.11 4.96 10.23
C LEU A 254 -2.62 4.61 10.37
N GLN A 255 -1.72 5.40 9.77
CA GLN A 255 -0.27 5.19 9.93
C GLN A 255 0.14 5.30 11.41
N PHE A 256 -0.32 6.34 12.12
CA PHE A 256 -0.03 6.50 13.54
C PHE A 256 -0.67 5.40 14.41
N LYS A 257 -1.92 5.02 14.12
CA LYS A 257 -2.60 3.94 14.84
C LYS A 257 -1.86 2.60 14.72
N TRP A 258 -1.43 2.25 13.50
CA TRP A 258 -0.66 1.03 13.27
C TRP A 258 0.77 1.14 13.80
N GLY A 259 1.40 2.29 13.61
CA GLY A 259 2.74 2.56 14.11
C GLY A 259 2.86 2.41 15.62
N TRP A 260 1.84 2.87 16.36
CA TRP A 260 1.79 2.66 17.80
C TRP A 260 1.80 1.18 18.18
N LYS A 261 0.98 0.36 17.50
CA LYS A 261 0.96 -1.09 17.73
C LYS A 261 2.31 -1.75 17.39
N ILE A 262 2.93 -1.30 16.31
CA ILE A 262 4.25 -1.82 15.88
C ILE A 262 5.34 -1.42 16.87
N ALA A 263 5.34 -0.18 17.35
CA ALA A 263 6.26 0.29 18.37
C ALA A 263 6.12 -0.51 19.69
N GLN A 264 4.90 -0.82 20.10
CA GLN A 264 4.65 -1.69 21.25
C GLN A 264 5.20 -3.10 21.04
N MET A 265 5.01 -3.71 19.85
CA MET A 265 5.61 -5.02 19.54
C MET A 265 7.15 -4.97 19.55
N GLY A 266 7.73 -3.92 18.95
CA GLY A 266 9.18 -3.71 18.95
C GLY A 266 9.73 -3.61 20.38
N TRP A 267 9.05 -2.83 21.23
CA TRP A 267 9.43 -2.71 22.65
C TRP A 267 9.37 -4.04 23.39
N GLN A 268 8.35 -4.86 23.13
CA GLN A 268 8.22 -6.19 23.72
C GLN A 268 9.36 -7.12 23.29
N ILE A 269 9.77 -7.08 22.02
CA ILE A 269 10.89 -7.86 21.51
C ILE A 269 12.19 -7.46 22.21
N VAL A 270 12.45 -6.16 22.35
CA VAL A 270 13.67 -5.63 23.00
C VAL A 270 13.73 -5.93 24.48
N THR A 271 12.59 -5.84 25.19
CA THR A 271 12.53 -6.05 26.66
C THR A 271 12.36 -7.50 27.06
N GLY A 272 12.20 -8.44 26.11
CA GLY A 272 11.99 -9.86 26.39
C GLY A 272 10.65 -10.21 27.02
N LYS A 273 9.70 -9.24 27.12
CA LYS A 273 8.34 -9.51 27.63
C LYS A 273 7.55 -10.27 26.57
N SER A 274 7.04 -11.44 26.92
CA SER A 274 6.23 -12.24 25.98
C SER A 274 4.89 -11.57 25.69
N ILE A 275 4.39 -11.76 24.47
CA ILE A 275 3.07 -11.24 24.04
C ILE A 275 1.92 -11.80 24.91
N GLU A 276 2.12 -12.97 25.53
CA GLU A 276 1.15 -13.60 26.43
C GLU A 276 0.93 -12.79 27.74
N GLN A 277 1.97 -12.17 28.28
CA GLN A 277 1.83 -11.34 29.50
C GLN A 277 1.05 -10.04 29.26
N ALA A 278 1.06 -9.52 28.03
CA ALA A 278 0.26 -8.35 27.66
C ALA A 278 -1.24 -8.69 27.51
N LYS A 279 -1.57 -9.92 27.07
CA LYS A 279 -2.97 -10.37 26.96
C LYS A 279 -3.65 -10.61 28.30
N ASP A 280 -2.91 -10.97 29.33
CA ASP A 280 -3.46 -11.17 30.69
C ASP A 280 -3.73 -9.83 31.40
N HIS A 281 -3.03 -8.75 30.99
CA HIS A 281 -3.28 -7.41 31.51
C HIS A 281 -4.56 -6.79 30.93
N ASP A 282 -4.84 -7.01 29.64
CA ASP A 282 -6.05 -6.55 28.96
C ASP A 282 -7.33 -7.31 29.39
N LYS A 283 -7.19 -8.50 29.96
CA LYS A 283 -8.33 -9.26 30.49
C LYS A 283 -8.71 -8.86 31.93
N LYS A 284 -7.87 -8.06 32.59
CA LYS A 284 -8.11 -7.61 33.97
C LYS A 284 -8.60 -6.15 34.06
N GLN A 285 -8.74 -5.47 32.93
CA GLN A 285 -9.43 -4.20 32.78
C GLN A 285 -10.77 -4.37 32.05
#